data_8a7d3d09101396d86fcda3e379768fc2
#
_entry.id   8a7d3d09101396d86fcda3e379768fc2
#
_cell.length_a   1.000
_cell.length_b   1.000
_cell.length_c   1.000
_cell.angle_alpha   90.00
_cell.angle_beta   90.00
_cell.angle_gamma   90.00
#
_symmetry.space_group_name_H-M   'P 1'
#
loop_
_entity.id
_entity.type
_entity.pdbx_description
1 polymer ?
#
loop_
_entity_poly.entity_id
_entity_poly.type
_entity_poly.pdbx_seq_one_letter_code
_entity_poly.pdbx_strand_id
1 'polypeptide(L)'
;MNGHHRVVVTGMGIISPLGLDVATTWDGIINGRSGVDFITAFDPEGFDTHFAAEVKGFDPENYLDRKEARRMDRFAQFAAVAAQQACKQAGLERGSVDPYRVGVIIGSGIGGIGTLSTQHEILIERGPKR
;
A
#
# COMPACT_ATOMS: atom_id res chain seq x y z
N MET A 1 38.67 -5.04 16.71
CA MET A 1 37.98 -4.09 15.81
C MET A 1 36.54 -4.55 15.70
N ASN A 2 35.59 -3.88 16.35
CA ASN A 2 34.16 -4.18 16.24
C ASN A 2 33.72 -3.70 14.84
N GLY A 3 33.73 -4.62 13.88
CA GLY A 3 33.28 -4.34 12.53
C GLY A 3 31.77 -4.14 12.48
N HIS A 4 31.31 -2.90 12.65
CA HIS A 4 29.91 -2.57 12.39
C HIS A 4 29.64 -2.75 10.90
N HIS A 5 28.69 -3.64 10.57
CA HIS A 5 28.21 -3.77 9.21
C HIS A 5 27.52 -2.45 8.79
N ARG A 6 27.91 -1.91 7.65
CA ARG A 6 27.23 -0.74 7.08
C ARG A 6 25.92 -1.20 6.45
N VAL A 7 24.81 -0.59 6.88
CA VAL A 7 23.48 -0.78 6.30
C VAL A 7 23.11 0.48 5.53
N VAL A 8 22.64 0.32 4.32
CA VAL A 8 22.27 1.43 3.42
C VAL A 8 20.88 1.20 2.84
N VAL A 9 20.15 2.29 2.57
CA VAL A 9 18.91 2.26 1.80
C VAL A 9 19.28 2.37 0.32
N THR A 10 18.90 1.35 -0.45
CA THR A 10 19.23 1.28 -1.90
C THR A 10 18.06 1.68 -2.78
N GLY A 11 16.84 1.62 -2.26
CA GLY A 11 15.65 2.01 -3.00
C GLY A 11 14.48 2.32 -2.08
N MET A 12 13.63 3.21 -2.52
CA MET A 12 12.42 3.65 -1.83
C MET A 12 11.23 3.59 -2.78
N GLY A 13 10.06 3.28 -2.22
CA GLY A 13 8.79 3.38 -2.91
C GLY A 13 7.71 3.79 -1.93
N ILE A 14 6.74 4.55 -2.41
CA ILE A 14 5.66 5.06 -1.58
C ILE A 14 4.38 5.21 -2.38
N ILE A 15 3.28 4.91 -1.72
CA ILE A 15 1.92 5.29 -2.11
C ILE A 15 1.33 6.02 -0.93
N SER A 16 0.94 7.27 -1.12
CA SER A 16 0.46 8.12 -0.04
C SER A 16 -0.69 9.03 -0.51
N PRO A 17 -1.43 9.67 0.43
CA PRO A 17 -2.42 10.68 0.08
C PRO A 17 -1.86 11.91 -0.63
N LEU A 18 -0.53 12.13 -0.58
CA LEU A 18 0.15 13.25 -1.23
C LEU A 18 0.66 12.91 -2.63
N GLY A 19 0.84 11.62 -2.94
CA GLY A 19 1.34 11.19 -4.24
C GLY A 19 1.50 9.68 -4.36
N LEU A 20 1.60 9.21 -5.58
CA LEU A 20 1.70 7.78 -5.90
C LEU A 20 3.15 7.33 -6.18
N ASP A 21 4.12 8.18 -5.87
CA ASP A 21 5.55 7.91 -5.94
C ASP A 21 6.32 8.78 -4.94
N VAL A 22 7.64 8.53 -4.81
CA VAL A 22 8.51 9.25 -3.89
C VAL A 22 8.61 10.73 -4.24
N ALA A 23 8.72 11.06 -5.53
CA ALA A 23 8.94 12.44 -5.96
C ALA A 23 7.71 13.32 -5.67
N THR A 24 6.52 12.86 -6.06
CA THR A 24 5.27 13.60 -5.83
C THR A 24 4.90 13.70 -4.35
N THR A 25 5.15 12.63 -3.58
CA THR A 25 4.94 12.66 -2.13
C THR A 25 5.89 13.63 -1.46
N TRP A 26 7.17 13.59 -1.83
CA TRP A 26 8.18 14.50 -1.27
C TRP A 26 7.90 15.96 -1.60
N ASP A 27 7.55 16.24 -2.85
CA ASP A 27 7.09 17.58 -3.24
C ASP A 27 5.90 18.06 -2.41
N GLY A 28 4.94 17.18 -2.11
CA GLY A 28 3.83 17.47 -1.22
C GLY A 28 4.30 17.86 0.19
N ILE A 29 5.24 17.10 0.74
CA ILE A 29 5.78 17.31 2.09
C ILE A 29 6.50 18.65 2.19
N ILE A 30 7.44 18.94 1.29
CA ILE A 30 8.24 20.16 1.36
C ILE A 30 7.43 21.43 1.09
N ASN A 31 6.32 21.31 0.37
CA ASN A 31 5.38 22.42 0.12
C ASN A 31 4.26 22.51 1.17
N GLY A 32 4.31 21.71 2.24
CA GLY A 32 3.32 21.73 3.32
C GLY A 32 1.90 21.35 2.87
N ARG A 33 1.75 20.59 1.78
CA ARG A 33 0.43 20.13 1.32
C ARG A 33 -0.16 19.15 2.33
N SER A 34 -1.46 19.27 2.60
CA SER A 34 -2.22 18.29 3.37
C SER A 34 -2.80 17.23 2.44
N GLY A 35 -2.68 15.97 2.82
CA GLY A 35 -3.40 14.86 2.19
C GLY A 35 -4.74 14.56 2.87
N VAL A 36 -5.10 15.31 3.92
CA VAL A 36 -6.37 15.15 4.63
C VAL A 36 -7.45 15.93 3.90
N ASP A 37 -8.60 15.28 3.69
CA ASP A 37 -9.77 15.84 3.02
C ASP A 37 -11.04 15.13 3.50
N PHE A 38 -12.21 15.51 3.03
CA PHE A 38 -13.45 14.80 3.32
C PHE A 38 -13.39 13.34 2.84
N ILE A 39 -13.95 12.43 3.64
CA ILE A 39 -14.04 11.00 3.31
C ILE A 39 -14.89 10.83 2.06
N THR A 40 -14.37 10.06 1.10
CA THR A 40 -15.04 9.72 -0.15
C THR A 40 -15.23 8.21 -0.36
N ALA A 41 -14.57 7.38 0.45
CA ALA A 41 -14.64 5.91 0.33
C ALA A 41 -15.98 5.32 0.81
N PHE A 42 -16.69 6.05 1.68
CA PHE A 42 -18.03 5.71 2.17
C PHE A 42 -18.77 6.97 2.61
N ASP A 43 -20.07 6.86 2.88
CA ASP A 43 -20.87 7.95 3.45
C ASP A 43 -20.58 8.11 4.94
N PRO A 44 -19.94 9.22 5.37
CA PRO A 44 -19.59 9.45 6.77
C PRO A 44 -20.77 10.03 7.60
N GLU A 45 -21.98 10.14 7.07
CA GLU A 45 -23.14 10.63 7.82
C GLU A 45 -23.36 9.79 9.08
N GLY A 46 -23.56 10.46 10.22
CA GLY A 46 -23.73 9.82 11.53
C GLY A 46 -22.42 9.43 12.25
N PHE A 47 -21.25 9.65 11.65
CA PHE A 47 -19.96 9.51 12.33
C PHE A 47 -19.46 10.85 12.86
N ASP A 48 -18.70 10.82 13.97
CA ASP A 48 -18.10 12.04 14.55
C ASP A 48 -16.96 12.60 13.68
N THR A 49 -16.33 11.76 12.86
CA THR A 49 -15.20 12.12 11.99
C THR A 49 -15.59 11.99 10.52
N HIS A 50 -15.44 13.09 9.79
CA HIS A 50 -15.82 13.22 8.38
C HIS A 50 -14.63 13.41 7.44
N PHE A 51 -13.39 13.32 7.94
CA PHE A 51 -12.18 13.54 7.16
C PHE A 51 -11.18 12.41 7.37
N ALA A 52 -10.42 12.13 6.32
CA ALA A 52 -9.33 11.14 6.33
C ALA A 52 -8.25 11.50 5.30
N ALA A 53 -7.09 10.89 5.43
CA ALA A 53 -6.03 10.97 4.44
C ALA A 53 -6.15 9.78 3.47
N GLU A 54 -7.00 9.90 2.47
CA GLU A 54 -7.26 8.85 1.47
C GLU A 54 -6.25 8.93 0.32
N VAL A 55 -5.79 7.78 -0.16
CA VAL A 55 -5.02 7.70 -1.40
C VAL A 55 -5.97 7.86 -2.57
N LYS A 56 -5.91 9.02 -3.24
CA LYS A 56 -6.73 9.36 -4.40
C LYS A 56 -6.02 9.05 -5.71
N GLY A 57 -6.78 8.72 -6.75
CA GLY A 57 -6.25 8.51 -8.11
C GLY A 57 -5.41 7.23 -8.31
N PHE A 58 -5.37 6.34 -7.33
CA PHE A 58 -4.67 5.07 -7.45
C PHE A 58 -5.57 4.03 -8.14
N ASP A 59 -5.19 3.68 -9.37
CA ASP A 59 -5.74 2.54 -10.10
C ASP A 59 -4.70 1.42 -10.12
N PRO A 60 -4.97 0.27 -9.47
CA PRO A 60 -4.01 -0.83 -9.43
C PRO A 60 -3.73 -1.44 -10.80
N GLU A 61 -4.65 -1.36 -11.76
CA GLU A 61 -4.47 -1.92 -13.11
C GLU A 61 -3.38 -1.17 -13.91
N ASN A 62 -2.97 0.03 -13.49
CA ASN A 62 -1.82 0.74 -14.06
C ASN A 62 -0.46 0.19 -13.63
N TYR A 63 -0.41 -0.67 -12.60
CA TYR A 63 0.83 -1.14 -11.99
C TYR A 63 0.91 -2.67 -11.87
N LEU A 64 -0.23 -3.33 -11.73
CA LEU A 64 -0.35 -4.76 -11.45
C LEU A 64 -1.16 -5.46 -12.54
N ASP A 65 -0.91 -6.75 -12.74
CA ASP A 65 -1.82 -7.56 -13.57
C ASP A 65 -3.24 -7.52 -13.00
N ARG A 66 -4.22 -7.39 -13.89
CA ARG A 66 -5.64 -7.27 -13.52
C ARG A 66 -6.15 -8.42 -12.66
N LYS A 67 -5.69 -9.66 -12.91
CA LYS A 67 -6.11 -10.83 -12.13
C LYS A 67 -5.49 -10.82 -10.74
N GLU A 68 -4.24 -10.37 -10.63
CA GLU A 68 -3.55 -10.21 -9.37
C GLU A 68 -4.18 -9.08 -8.56
N ALA A 69 -4.38 -7.90 -9.15
CA ALA A 69 -5.01 -6.76 -8.50
C ALA A 69 -6.37 -7.08 -7.88
N ARG A 70 -7.21 -7.86 -8.58
CA ARG A 70 -8.53 -8.28 -8.08
C ARG A 70 -8.52 -9.26 -6.91
N ARG A 71 -7.38 -9.91 -6.65
CA ARG A 71 -7.20 -10.85 -5.53
C ARG A 71 -6.54 -10.22 -4.33
N MET A 72 -6.12 -8.97 -4.46
CA MET A 72 -5.42 -8.22 -3.42
C MET A 72 -6.35 -7.19 -2.81
N ASP A 73 -6.37 -7.13 -1.49
CA ASP A 73 -6.93 -5.98 -0.79
C ASP A 73 -6.13 -4.71 -1.10
N ARG A 74 -6.78 -3.55 -0.92
CA ARG A 74 -6.18 -2.25 -1.24
C ARG A 74 -4.83 -2.02 -0.55
N PHE A 75 -4.68 -2.40 0.71
CA PHE A 75 -3.41 -2.29 1.43
C PHE A 75 -2.30 -3.13 0.78
N ALA A 76 -2.64 -4.34 0.30
CA ALA A 76 -1.70 -5.22 -0.38
C ALA A 76 -1.32 -4.68 -1.77
N GLN A 77 -2.25 -4.05 -2.49
CA GLN A 77 -1.98 -3.35 -3.75
C GLN A 77 -0.99 -2.20 -3.51
N PHE A 78 -1.18 -1.38 -2.48
CA PHE A 78 -0.23 -0.31 -2.12
C PHE A 78 1.15 -0.86 -1.80
N ALA A 79 1.23 -1.90 -0.98
CA ALA A 79 2.49 -2.53 -0.61
C ALA A 79 3.23 -3.10 -1.83
N ALA A 80 2.52 -3.79 -2.73
CA ALA A 80 3.10 -4.35 -3.94
C ALA A 80 3.66 -3.27 -4.87
N VAL A 81 2.91 -2.19 -5.10
CA VAL A 81 3.36 -1.09 -5.98
C VAL A 81 4.52 -0.31 -5.35
N ALA A 82 4.47 -0.01 -4.05
CA ALA A 82 5.59 0.62 -3.36
C ALA A 82 6.86 -0.26 -3.38
N ALA A 83 6.71 -1.58 -3.19
CA ALA A 83 7.82 -2.52 -3.31
C ALA A 83 8.41 -2.55 -4.72
N GLN A 84 7.58 -2.54 -5.78
CA GLN A 84 8.05 -2.45 -7.16
C GLN A 84 8.86 -1.17 -7.42
N GLN A 85 8.40 -0.02 -6.92
CA GLN A 85 9.15 1.24 -7.01
C GLN A 85 10.53 1.14 -6.33
N ALA A 86 10.56 0.60 -5.11
CA ALA A 86 11.79 0.43 -4.34
C ALA A 86 12.77 -0.52 -5.04
N CYS A 87 12.29 -1.67 -5.51
CA CYS A 87 13.10 -2.64 -6.25
C CYS A 87 13.67 -2.04 -7.54
N LYS A 88 12.84 -1.31 -8.29
CA LYS A 88 13.26 -0.63 -9.52
C LYS A 88 14.36 0.39 -9.25
N GLN A 89 14.21 1.21 -8.22
CA GLN A 89 15.21 2.20 -7.83
C GLN A 89 16.51 1.55 -7.36
N ALA A 90 16.41 0.44 -6.63
CA ALA A 90 17.57 -0.33 -6.15
C ALA A 90 18.28 -1.13 -7.25
N GLY A 91 17.74 -1.22 -8.47
CA GLY A 91 18.25 -2.12 -9.50
C GLY A 91 18.10 -3.60 -9.13
N LEU A 92 17.14 -3.91 -8.24
CA LEU A 92 16.89 -5.28 -7.78
C LEU A 92 15.94 -6.00 -8.76
N GLU A 93 16.52 -6.82 -9.61
CA GLU A 93 15.78 -7.62 -10.59
C GLU A 93 15.69 -9.09 -10.15
N ARG A 94 14.69 -9.79 -10.69
CA ARG A 94 14.53 -11.22 -10.43
C ARG A 94 15.78 -11.99 -10.91
N GLY A 95 16.42 -12.70 -9.98
CA GLY A 95 17.63 -13.46 -10.24
C GLY A 95 18.94 -12.67 -10.13
N SER A 96 18.88 -11.36 -9.82
CA SER A 96 20.08 -10.55 -9.60
C SER A 96 20.79 -10.82 -8.28
N VAL A 97 20.09 -11.44 -7.34
CA VAL A 97 20.61 -11.75 -5.99
C VAL A 97 20.21 -13.19 -5.61
N ASP A 98 20.97 -13.77 -4.69
CA ASP A 98 20.64 -15.06 -4.08
C ASP A 98 19.33 -14.92 -3.26
N PRO A 99 18.25 -15.62 -3.61
CA PRO A 99 16.95 -15.50 -2.94
C PRO A 99 17.01 -15.91 -1.46
N TYR A 100 17.95 -16.77 -1.06
CA TYR A 100 18.14 -17.15 0.34
C TYR A 100 18.76 -16.05 1.20
N ARG A 101 19.23 -14.98 0.58
CA ARG A 101 19.80 -13.80 1.25
C ARG A 101 18.86 -12.59 1.20
N VAL A 102 17.65 -12.74 0.67
CA VAL A 102 16.64 -11.68 0.59
C VAL A 102 15.50 -12.01 1.52
N GLY A 103 15.17 -11.07 2.39
CA GLY A 103 13.98 -11.14 3.24
C GLY A 103 12.98 -10.07 2.85
N VAL A 104 11.68 -10.37 2.98
CA VAL A 104 10.58 -9.41 2.79
C VAL A 104 9.81 -9.32 4.10
N ILE A 105 9.64 -8.09 4.58
CA ILE A 105 8.84 -7.80 5.79
C ILE A 105 7.84 -6.72 5.42
N ILE A 106 6.55 -7.03 5.50
CA ILE A 106 5.45 -6.09 5.26
C ILE A 106 4.52 -6.14 6.46
N GLY A 107 4.22 -4.99 7.05
CA GLY A 107 3.28 -4.84 8.13
C GLY A 107 1.99 -4.15 7.67
N SER A 108 0.87 -4.48 8.32
CA SER A 108 -0.41 -3.79 8.17
C SER A 108 -1.09 -3.69 9.54
N GLY A 109 -1.79 -2.57 9.81
CA GLY A 109 -2.50 -2.39 11.08
C GLY A 109 -3.67 -3.35 11.25
N ILE A 110 -4.50 -3.50 10.20
CA ILE A 110 -5.74 -4.31 10.25
C ILE A 110 -5.79 -5.32 9.09
N GLY A 111 -5.04 -5.06 8.02
CA GLY A 111 -5.11 -5.87 6.81
C GLY A 111 -6.33 -5.54 5.95
N GLY A 112 -6.97 -6.55 5.40
CA GLY A 112 -8.10 -6.43 4.48
C GLY A 112 -9.45 -6.24 5.17
N ILE A 113 -9.64 -5.16 5.90
CA ILE A 113 -10.88 -4.92 6.66
C ILE A 113 -12.13 -4.89 5.76
N GLY A 114 -12.02 -4.32 4.55
CA GLY A 114 -13.13 -4.31 3.58
C GLY A 114 -13.55 -5.72 3.16
N THR A 115 -12.58 -6.58 2.84
CA THR A 115 -12.84 -7.99 2.54
C THR A 115 -13.43 -8.72 3.74
N LEU A 116 -12.91 -8.49 4.94
CA LEU A 116 -13.43 -9.09 6.16
C LEU A 116 -14.89 -8.70 6.39
N SER A 117 -15.24 -7.41 6.27
CA SER A 117 -16.61 -6.92 6.42
C SER A 117 -17.55 -7.56 5.41
N THR A 118 -17.18 -7.52 4.12
CA THR A 118 -17.99 -8.11 3.05
C THR A 118 -18.19 -9.61 3.23
N GLN A 119 -17.14 -10.35 3.63
CA GLN A 119 -17.26 -11.80 3.85
C GLN A 119 -18.09 -12.11 5.10
N HIS A 120 -18.01 -11.28 6.12
CA HIS A 120 -18.86 -11.40 7.29
C HIS A 120 -20.33 -11.19 6.95
N GLU A 121 -20.66 -10.16 6.18
CA GLU A 121 -22.03 -9.92 5.68
C GLU A 121 -22.55 -11.12 4.88
N ILE A 122 -21.75 -11.63 3.93
CA ILE A 122 -22.11 -12.82 3.14
C ILE A 122 -22.36 -14.05 4.05
N LEU A 123 -21.52 -14.24 5.07
CA LEU A 123 -21.67 -15.33 6.02
C LEU A 123 -23.01 -15.24 6.79
N ILE A 124 -23.37 -14.05 7.25
CA ILE A 124 -24.63 -13.82 7.99
C ILE A 124 -25.84 -14.01 7.07
N GLU A 125 -25.80 -13.45 5.87
CA GLU A 125 -26.94 -13.49 4.94
C GLU A 125 -27.14 -14.85 4.27
N ARG A 126 -26.04 -15.53 3.90
CA ARG A 126 -26.06 -16.71 3.01
C ARG A 126 -25.54 -17.99 3.65
N GLY A 127 -24.99 -17.88 4.85
CA GLY A 127 -24.43 -19.01 5.61
C GLY A 127 -23.05 -19.49 5.09
N PRO A 128 -22.45 -20.48 5.76
CA PRO A 128 -21.04 -20.87 5.57
C PRO A 128 -20.73 -21.68 4.30
N LYS A 129 -21.72 -21.98 3.48
CA LYS A 129 -21.55 -22.82 2.26
C LYS A 129 -21.39 -21.99 0.98
N ARG A 130 -21.15 -20.70 1.10
CA ARG A 130 -20.96 -19.82 -0.07
C ARG A 130 -19.71 -18.96 0.04
#